data_0e5a86fcb1392de12da16005910905c3
#
_entry.id   0e5a86fcb1392de12da16005910905c3
#
_cell.length_a   1.000
_cell.length_b   1.000
_cell.length_c   1.000
_cell.angle_alpha   90.00
_cell.angle_beta   90.00
_cell.angle_gamma   90.00
#
_symmetry.space_group_name_H-M   'P 1'
#
loop_
_entity.id
_entity.type
_entity.pdbx_description
1 polymer ?
#
loop_
_entity_poly.entity_id
_entity_poly.type
_entity_poly.pdbx_seq_one_letter_code
_entity_poly.pdbx_strand_id
1 'polypeptide(L)'
;MKAHTVTGDGGTKLHVQETGKPSGKPILFIHGFSQCSLAWSKQLDSDLAASFRLLALDLRGHGLSDKPRDAYGDSSIWANDIHGVIEQLELSKPLLVGWSYGGPIISDYVARYGEDAIAGSSWVAAVCRLGEALMPFLGPQFLAAAPGFFSADVEESVSALRTLIRLCIPGGLSTAEEALMLGFNVAVPPHVRAGLLSRNLNNDSVVADMKKPMLITWAEKDAVALPTMRDHLARLAPHAKVSTYPGASHAPFWEAPERFNRELRALREAA
;
A
#
# COMPACT_ATOMS: atom_id res chain seq x y z
N MET A 1 -13.65 8.46 14.21
CA MET A 1 -13.34 8.00 12.85
C MET A 1 -14.55 8.26 11.97
N LYS A 2 -14.34 8.79 10.78
CA LYS A 2 -15.40 9.11 9.78
C LYS A 2 -15.18 8.22 8.56
N ALA A 3 -16.26 7.75 7.96
CA ALA A 3 -16.22 6.97 6.73
C ALA A 3 -16.75 7.80 5.56
N HIS A 4 -16.12 7.65 4.41
CA HIS A 4 -16.53 8.28 3.16
C HIS A 4 -16.72 7.23 2.07
N THR A 5 -17.62 7.50 1.15
CA THR A 5 -17.76 6.77 -0.11
C THR A 5 -17.40 7.73 -1.24
N VAL A 6 -16.34 7.38 -1.98
CA VAL A 6 -15.84 8.12 -3.13
C VAL A 6 -16.18 7.36 -4.38
N THR A 7 -16.49 8.05 -5.47
CA THR A 7 -16.69 7.41 -6.77
C THR A 7 -15.35 7.37 -7.51
N GLY A 8 -14.81 6.17 -7.69
CA GLY A 8 -13.62 5.89 -8.48
C GLY A 8 -13.95 5.65 -9.96
N ASP A 9 -12.95 5.16 -10.68
CA ASP A 9 -13.05 4.87 -12.10
C ASP A 9 -14.21 3.90 -12.41
N GLY A 10 -14.90 4.13 -13.52
CA GLY A 10 -16.04 3.32 -13.93
C GLY A 10 -17.22 3.32 -12.96
N GLY A 11 -17.29 4.30 -12.04
CA GLY A 11 -18.38 4.41 -11.06
C GLY A 11 -18.19 3.52 -9.82
N THR A 12 -17.05 2.84 -9.67
CA THR A 12 -16.72 1.99 -8.53
C THR A 12 -16.77 2.79 -7.23
N LYS A 13 -17.50 2.30 -6.22
CA LYS A 13 -17.56 2.93 -4.90
C LYS A 13 -16.35 2.52 -4.08
N LEU A 14 -15.59 3.50 -3.67
CA LEU A 14 -14.39 3.35 -2.86
C LEU A 14 -14.67 3.80 -1.44
N HIS A 15 -14.28 2.96 -0.48
CA HIS A 15 -14.39 3.29 0.95
C HIS A 15 -13.10 3.95 1.42
N VAL A 16 -13.24 5.06 2.16
CA VAL A 16 -12.11 5.76 2.79
C VAL A 16 -12.43 6.00 4.25
N GLN A 17 -11.56 5.55 5.13
CA GLN A 17 -11.62 5.90 6.55
C GLN A 17 -10.83 7.17 6.80
N GLU A 18 -11.39 8.10 7.59
CA GLU A 18 -10.74 9.34 7.97
C GLU A 18 -10.71 9.50 9.48
N THR A 19 -9.58 9.96 9.99
CA THR A 19 -9.39 10.38 11.39
C THR A 19 -8.45 11.58 11.47
N GLY A 20 -8.23 12.06 12.68
CA GLY A 20 -7.29 13.14 12.94
C GLY A 20 -7.88 14.53 12.77
N LYS A 21 -7.00 15.51 12.55
CA LYS A 21 -7.34 16.93 12.49
C LYS A 21 -7.87 17.29 11.09
N PRO A 22 -9.16 17.66 10.93
CA PRO A 22 -9.74 17.93 9.60
C PRO A 22 -9.04 19.03 8.82
N SER A 23 -8.49 20.04 9.51
CA SER A 23 -7.69 21.12 8.91
C SER A 23 -6.19 20.84 8.82
N GLY A 24 -5.76 19.61 9.20
CA GLY A 24 -4.36 19.20 9.12
C GLY A 24 -3.93 18.89 7.69
N LYS A 25 -2.63 18.95 7.43
CA LYS A 25 -2.07 18.49 6.15
C LYS A 25 -2.47 17.03 5.92
N PRO A 26 -3.05 16.65 4.75
CA PRO A 26 -3.55 15.30 4.53
C PRO A 26 -2.44 14.27 4.28
N ILE A 27 -2.65 13.07 4.81
CA ILE A 27 -1.86 11.86 4.53
C ILE A 27 -2.82 10.79 4.05
N LEU A 28 -2.61 10.26 2.83
CA LEU A 28 -3.42 9.20 2.24
C LEU A 28 -2.65 7.89 2.24
N PHE A 29 -3.14 6.92 3.00
CA PHE A 29 -2.58 5.59 3.12
C PHE A 29 -3.21 4.64 2.10
N ILE A 30 -2.35 3.93 1.36
CA ILE A 30 -2.68 2.99 0.29
C ILE A 30 -2.10 1.62 0.67
N HIS A 31 -2.97 0.66 0.93
CA HIS A 31 -2.56 -0.67 1.40
C HIS A 31 -1.95 -1.55 0.29
N GLY A 32 -1.37 -2.68 0.70
CA GLY A 32 -0.78 -3.67 -0.19
C GLY A 32 -1.78 -4.71 -0.75
N PHE A 33 -1.23 -5.70 -1.46
CA PHE A 33 -1.97 -6.82 -2.04
C PHE A 33 -2.79 -7.56 -0.99
N SER A 34 -4.07 -7.80 -1.29
CA SER A 34 -5.01 -8.54 -0.44
C SER A 34 -5.27 -7.96 0.96
N GLN A 35 -4.95 -6.68 1.18
CA GLN A 35 -5.12 -5.98 2.47
C GLN A 35 -6.36 -5.07 2.45
N CYS A 36 -6.50 -4.20 3.46
CA CYS A 36 -7.48 -3.12 3.48
C CYS A 36 -7.00 -1.95 4.36
N SER A 37 -7.81 -0.92 4.50
CA SER A 37 -7.52 0.26 5.32
C SER A 37 -7.17 -0.06 6.78
N LEU A 38 -7.70 -1.16 7.34
CA LEU A 38 -7.43 -1.59 8.72
C LEU A 38 -5.96 -1.99 8.96
N ALA A 39 -5.20 -2.30 7.91
CA ALA A 39 -3.76 -2.50 8.03
C ALA A 39 -3.03 -1.27 8.60
N TRP A 40 -3.61 -0.08 8.47
CA TRP A 40 -3.07 1.18 8.94
C TRP A 40 -3.59 1.62 10.31
N SER A 41 -4.25 0.74 11.07
CA SER A 41 -4.85 1.08 12.37
C SER A 41 -3.85 1.71 13.35
N LYS A 42 -2.61 1.19 13.41
CA LYS A 42 -1.54 1.74 14.29
C LYS A 42 -1.06 3.15 13.88
N GLN A 43 -1.36 3.60 12.67
CA GLN A 43 -1.12 4.97 12.20
C GLN A 43 -2.34 5.84 12.46
N LEU A 44 -3.53 5.34 12.15
CA LEU A 44 -4.79 6.07 12.31
C LEU A 44 -5.10 6.37 13.79
N ASP A 45 -4.75 5.44 14.69
CA ASP A 45 -4.99 5.56 16.14
C ASP A 45 -3.78 6.16 16.90
N SER A 46 -2.82 6.75 16.17
CA SER A 46 -1.60 7.32 16.75
C SER A 46 -1.70 8.83 17.01
N ASP A 47 -0.64 9.38 17.59
CA ASP A 47 -0.47 10.83 17.79
C ASP A 47 -0.35 11.65 16.49
N LEU A 48 -0.17 10.99 15.34
CA LEU A 48 -0.27 11.64 14.02
C LEU A 48 -1.63 12.33 13.86
N ALA A 49 -2.70 11.72 14.39
CA ALA A 49 -4.06 12.25 14.33
C ALA A 49 -4.23 13.63 15.01
N ALA A 50 -3.36 13.97 15.96
CA ALA A 50 -3.38 15.29 16.59
C ALA A 50 -2.95 16.43 15.64
N SER A 51 -2.16 16.12 14.62
CA SER A 51 -1.54 17.12 13.73
C SER A 51 -2.02 17.04 12.29
N PHE A 52 -2.34 15.86 11.80
CA PHE A 52 -2.62 15.58 10.38
C PHE A 52 -4.05 15.11 10.17
N ARG A 53 -4.54 15.29 8.95
CA ARG A 53 -5.75 14.66 8.44
C ARG A 53 -5.35 13.31 7.85
N LEU A 54 -5.73 12.21 8.48
CA LEU A 54 -5.32 10.86 8.13
C LEU A 54 -6.45 10.16 7.39
N LEU A 55 -6.15 9.65 6.20
CA LEU A 55 -7.11 8.92 5.37
C LEU A 55 -6.52 7.58 4.97
N ALA A 56 -7.29 6.51 5.11
CA ALA A 56 -6.90 5.18 4.65
C ALA A 56 -7.94 4.65 3.65
N LEU A 57 -7.48 4.39 2.43
CA LEU A 57 -8.31 3.92 1.33
C LEU A 57 -8.41 2.40 1.35
N ASP A 58 -9.62 1.86 1.18
CA ASP A 58 -9.82 0.52 0.68
C ASP A 58 -9.75 0.57 -0.86
N LEU A 59 -8.72 0.00 -1.46
CA LEU A 59 -8.59 -0.10 -2.91
C LEU A 59 -9.79 -0.86 -3.51
N ARG A 60 -10.12 -0.60 -4.78
CA ARG A 60 -11.11 -1.43 -5.49
C ARG A 60 -10.85 -2.92 -5.29
N GLY A 61 -11.89 -3.69 -5.07
CA GLY A 61 -11.76 -5.12 -4.78
C GLY A 61 -11.48 -5.46 -3.31
N HIS A 62 -11.19 -4.50 -2.44
CA HIS A 62 -10.75 -4.72 -1.06
C HIS A 62 -11.70 -4.08 -0.03
N GLY A 63 -11.58 -4.54 1.20
CA GLY A 63 -12.30 -3.99 2.34
C GLY A 63 -13.79 -3.76 2.07
N LEU A 64 -14.25 -2.53 2.30
CA LEU A 64 -15.63 -2.10 2.06
C LEU A 64 -15.85 -1.44 0.69
N SER A 65 -14.80 -1.34 -0.14
CA SER A 65 -14.94 -0.89 -1.53
C SER A 65 -15.64 -1.94 -2.40
N ASP A 66 -16.26 -1.49 -3.51
CA ASP A 66 -16.85 -2.38 -4.50
C ASP A 66 -15.82 -3.36 -5.09
N LYS A 67 -16.30 -4.54 -5.45
CA LYS A 67 -15.50 -5.65 -5.97
C LYS A 67 -15.94 -6.02 -7.38
N PRO A 68 -15.72 -5.15 -8.40
CA PRO A 68 -16.07 -5.45 -9.78
C PRO A 68 -15.40 -6.76 -10.23
N ARG A 69 -16.02 -7.47 -11.17
CA ARG A 69 -15.44 -8.73 -11.71
C ARG A 69 -14.20 -8.48 -12.53
N ASP A 70 -14.17 -7.36 -13.23
CA ASP A 70 -13.11 -6.91 -14.12
C ASP A 70 -12.56 -5.55 -13.63
N ALA A 71 -11.72 -4.89 -14.41
CA ALA A 71 -11.17 -3.58 -14.09
C ALA A 71 -10.04 -3.57 -13.04
N TYR A 72 -9.09 -4.48 -13.17
CA TYR A 72 -7.88 -4.53 -12.35
C TYR A 72 -6.58 -4.42 -13.16
N GLY A 73 -6.63 -4.65 -14.48
CA GLY A 73 -5.43 -4.76 -15.32
C GLY A 73 -4.84 -3.42 -15.79
N ASP A 74 -5.66 -2.39 -15.92
CA ASP A 74 -5.25 -1.10 -16.51
C ASP A 74 -4.77 -0.11 -15.42
N SER A 75 -3.57 0.44 -15.62
CA SER A 75 -2.96 1.45 -14.74
C SER A 75 -3.80 2.72 -14.61
N SER A 76 -4.51 3.12 -15.67
CA SER A 76 -5.34 4.33 -15.65
C SER A 76 -6.50 4.24 -14.65
N ILE A 77 -7.03 3.04 -14.45
CA ILE A 77 -8.12 2.79 -13.50
C ILE A 77 -7.66 3.10 -12.06
N TRP A 78 -6.48 2.62 -11.70
CA TRP A 78 -5.89 2.85 -10.39
C TRP A 78 -5.51 4.32 -10.17
N ALA A 79 -4.95 4.95 -11.19
CA ALA A 79 -4.65 6.38 -11.16
C ALA A 79 -5.92 7.23 -10.97
N ASN A 80 -7.01 6.90 -11.69
CA ASN A 80 -8.29 7.59 -11.58
C ASN A 80 -8.94 7.40 -10.21
N ASP A 81 -8.77 6.23 -9.58
CA ASP A 81 -9.26 5.98 -8.22
C ASP A 81 -8.59 6.92 -7.21
N ILE A 82 -7.26 7.02 -7.25
CA ILE A 82 -6.52 7.92 -6.36
C ILE A 82 -6.89 9.38 -6.63
N HIS A 83 -7.00 9.75 -7.91
CA HIS A 83 -7.43 11.10 -8.30
C HIS A 83 -8.84 11.41 -7.78
N GLY A 84 -9.77 10.49 -7.92
CA GLY A 84 -11.14 10.62 -7.40
C GLY A 84 -11.18 10.82 -5.88
N VAL A 85 -10.31 10.12 -5.13
CA VAL A 85 -10.18 10.31 -3.68
C VAL A 85 -9.65 11.70 -3.35
N ILE A 86 -8.61 12.16 -4.06
CA ILE A 86 -8.00 13.49 -3.84
C ILE A 86 -9.01 14.60 -4.11
N GLU A 87 -9.70 14.55 -5.24
CA GLU A 87 -10.65 15.58 -5.67
C GLU A 87 -11.91 15.63 -4.79
N GLN A 88 -12.58 14.49 -4.61
CA GLN A 88 -13.88 14.46 -3.92
C GLN A 88 -13.76 14.70 -2.40
N LEU A 89 -12.59 14.41 -1.81
CA LEU A 89 -12.31 14.71 -0.40
C LEU A 89 -11.53 16.01 -0.22
N GLU A 90 -11.31 16.77 -1.30
CA GLU A 90 -10.62 18.06 -1.31
C GLU A 90 -9.25 17.99 -0.58
N LEU A 91 -8.43 16.99 -0.96
CA LEU A 91 -7.14 16.79 -0.31
C LEU A 91 -6.08 17.72 -0.91
N SER A 92 -5.82 18.84 -0.25
CA SER A 92 -4.78 19.77 -0.70
C SER A 92 -3.39 19.17 -0.50
N LYS A 93 -2.75 18.77 -1.60
CA LYS A 93 -1.40 18.19 -1.64
C LYS A 93 -1.21 17.08 -0.59
N PRO A 94 -1.92 15.94 -0.68
CA PRO A 94 -1.72 14.83 0.24
C PRO A 94 -0.30 14.25 0.12
N LEU A 95 0.25 13.76 1.24
CA LEU A 95 1.36 12.81 1.20
C LEU A 95 0.78 11.44 0.88
N LEU A 96 1.24 10.78 -0.19
CA LEU A 96 0.82 9.43 -0.52
C LEU A 96 1.73 8.41 0.18
N VAL A 97 1.14 7.50 0.94
CA VAL A 97 1.87 6.44 1.65
C VAL A 97 1.43 5.11 1.09
N GLY A 98 2.32 4.44 0.33
CA GLY A 98 2.01 3.17 -0.33
C GLY A 98 2.79 2.01 0.28
N TRP A 99 2.08 0.97 0.71
CA TRP A 99 2.69 -0.28 1.16
C TRP A 99 2.65 -1.33 0.06
N SER A 100 3.79 -1.96 -0.21
CA SER A 100 3.89 -3.11 -1.11
C SER A 100 3.28 -2.81 -2.50
N TYR A 101 2.13 -3.40 -2.83
CA TYR A 101 1.35 -3.11 -4.04
C TYR A 101 0.87 -1.64 -4.12
N GLY A 102 0.88 -0.91 -3.01
CA GLY A 102 0.62 0.54 -3.01
C GLY A 102 1.63 1.36 -3.81
N GLY A 103 2.85 0.84 -4.04
CA GLY A 103 3.86 1.47 -4.89
C GLY A 103 3.44 1.58 -6.36
N PRO A 104 3.04 0.49 -7.05
CA PRO A 104 2.42 0.56 -8.36
C PRO A 104 1.26 1.56 -8.44
N ILE A 105 0.41 1.63 -7.41
CA ILE A 105 -0.72 2.57 -7.38
C ILE A 105 -0.24 4.03 -7.34
N ILE A 106 0.78 4.35 -6.53
CA ILE A 106 1.39 5.68 -6.51
C ILE A 106 2.01 6.01 -7.87
N SER A 107 2.78 5.08 -8.46
CA SER A 107 3.40 5.32 -9.75
C SER A 107 2.41 5.40 -10.91
N ASP A 108 1.31 4.65 -10.88
CA ASP A 108 0.21 4.80 -11.84
C ASP A 108 -0.40 6.22 -11.76
N TYR A 109 -0.64 6.71 -10.53
CA TYR A 109 -1.13 8.07 -10.32
C TYR A 109 -0.16 9.12 -10.86
N VAL A 110 1.12 9.02 -10.51
CA VAL A 110 2.16 9.97 -10.95
C VAL A 110 2.36 9.94 -12.46
N ALA A 111 2.34 8.76 -13.07
CA ALA A 111 2.44 8.61 -14.53
C ALA A 111 1.32 9.34 -15.28
N ARG A 112 0.12 9.38 -14.71
CA ARG A 112 -1.05 9.96 -15.36
C ARG A 112 -1.28 11.44 -15.00
N TYR A 113 -1.08 11.81 -13.74
CA TYR A 113 -1.45 13.12 -13.20
C TYR A 113 -0.24 13.98 -12.76
N GLY A 114 0.97 13.39 -12.78
CA GLY A 114 2.17 14.06 -12.29
C GLY A 114 2.20 14.20 -10.76
N GLU A 115 3.14 14.99 -10.26
CA GLU A 115 3.36 15.19 -8.83
C GLU A 115 2.80 16.51 -8.28
N ASP A 116 2.27 17.42 -9.12
CA ASP A 116 1.94 18.77 -8.69
C ASP A 116 0.84 18.83 -7.62
N ALA A 117 -0.09 17.88 -7.67
CA ALA A 117 -1.21 17.78 -6.74
C ALA A 117 -0.87 17.02 -5.44
N ILE A 118 0.35 16.48 -5.28
CA ILE A 118 0.80 15.79 -4.07
C ILE A 118 1.96 16.51 -3.40
N ALA A 119 2.17 16.30 -2.10
CA ALA A 119 3.29 16.86 -1.36
C ALA A 119 4.57 16.03 -1.50
N GLY A 120 4.41 14.73 -1.71
CA GLY A 120 5.48 13.74 -1.79
C GLY A 120 4.95 12.35 -1.58
N SER A 121 5.84 11.37 -1.38
CA SER A 121 5.45 9.98 -1.23
C SER A 121 6.30 9.22 -0.19
N SER A 122 5.70 8.25 0.47
CA SER A 122 6.37 7.27 1.32
C SER A 122 6.13 5.87 0.76
N TRP A 123 7.21 5.18 0.42
CA TRP A 123 7.24 3.84 -0.19
C TRP A 123 7.63 2.83 0.87
N VAL A 124 6.67 2.07 1.38
CA VAL A 124 6.83 1.16 2.50
C VAL A 124 6.91 -0.27 1.98
N ALA A 125 8.09 -0.86 1.95
CA ALA A 125 8.33 -2.18 1.34
C ALA A 125 7.65 -2.29 -0.05
N ALA A 126 7.60 -1.17 -0.78
CA ALA A 126 6.77 -1.00 -1.96
C ALA A 126 7.54 -1.32 -3.23
N VAL A 127 6.87 -1.90 -4.22
CA VAL A 127 7.46 -2.25 -5.50
C VAL A 127 7.09 -1.24 -6.58
N CYS A 128 7.89 -1.14 -7.66
CA CYS A 128 7.59 -0.31 -8.83
C CYS A 128 7.38 -1.12 -10.11
N ARG A 129 7.42 -2.45 -10.00
CA ARG A 129 7.25 -3.39 -11.10
C ARG A 129 6.20 -4.44 -10.74
N LEU A 130 5.55 -5.02 -11.73
CA LEU A 130 4.65 -6.18 -11.59
C LEU A 130 4.91 -7.19 -12.72
N GLY A 131 4.35 -8.40 -12.59
CA GLY A 131 4.54 -9.47 -13.55
C GLY A 131 6.00 -9.97 -13.56
N GLU A 132 6.51 -10.33 -14.74
CA GLU A 132 7.85 -10.92 -14.90
C GLU A 132 8.96 -10.02 -14.35
N ALA A 133 8.82 -8.70 -14.52
CA ALA A 133 9.81 -7.73 -14.06
C ALA A 133 9.94 -7.67 -12.52
N LEU A 134 8.94 -8.14 -11.78
CA LEU A 134 8.96 -8.21 -10.32
C LEU A 134 9.57 -9.50 -9.79
N MET A 135 9.55 -10.60 -10.55
CA MET A 135 9.96 -11.93 -10.07
C MET A 135 11.31 -11.98 -9.35
N PRO A 136 12.38 -11.29 -9.83
CA PRO A 136 13.69 -11.31 -9.17
C PRO A 136 13.71 -10.65 -7.78
N PHE A 137 12.66 -9.93 -7.42
CA PHE A 137 12.53 -9.17 -6.19
C PHE A 137 11.56 -9.79 -5.19
N LEU A 138 10.98 -10.94 -5.52
CA LEU A 138 10.06 -11.66 -4.63
C LEU A 138 10.76 -12.77 -3.86
N GLY A 139 10.36 -12.92 -2.60
CA GLY A 139 10.86 -13.97 -1.74
C GLY A 139 10.36 -15.36 -2.16
N PRO A 140 11.18 -16.43 -2.04
CA PRO A 140 10.82 -17.75 -2.51
C PRO A 140 9.59 -18.35 -1.79
N GLN A 141 9.41 -18.03 -0.51
CA GLN A 141 8.24 -18.49 0.25
C GLN A 141 6.94 -17.79 -0.21
N PHE A 142 7.02 -16.52 -0.56
CA PHE A 142 5.88 -15.81 -1.15
C PHE A 142 5.51 -16.44 -2.51
N LEU A 143 6.50 -16.70 -3.36
CA LEU A 143 6.29 -17.33 -4.67
C LEU A 143 5.69 -18.74 -4.54
N ALA A 144 6.14 -19.52 -3.57
CA ALA A 144 5.59 -20.85 -3.30
C ALA A 144 4.13 -20.82 -2.82
N ALA A 145 3.73 -19.78 -2.07
CA ALA A 145 2.35 -19.61 -1.60
C ALA A 145 1.41 -19.02 -2.66
N ALA A 146 1.95 -18.36 -3.70
CA ALA A 146 1.17 -17.58 -4.66
C ALA A 146 0.04 -18.36 -5.36
N PRO A 147 0.19 -19.63 -5.79
CA PRO A 147 -0.91 -20.37 -6.39
C PRO A 147 -2.16 -20.45 -5.51
N GLY A 148 -1.99 -20.64 -4.21
CA GLY A 148 -3.09 -20.72 -3.26
C GLY A 148 -3.86 -19.39 -3.09
N PHE A 149 -3.28 -18.23 -3.43
CA PHE A 149 -4.02 -16.97 -3.40
C PHE A 149 -5.20 -16.94 -4.37
N PHE A 150 -5.18 -17.77 -5.39
CA PHE A 150 -6.18 -17.80 -6.46
C PHE A 150 -7.05 -19.05 -6.39
N SER A 151 -6.75 -19.98 -5.47
CA SER A 151 -7.44 -21.24 -5.36
C SER A 151 -8.93 -21.03 -5.05
N ALA A 152 -9.78 -21.81 -5.71
CA ALA A 152 -11.19 -21.92 -5.39
C ALA A 152 -11.43 -22.82 -4.16
N ASP A 153 -10.45 -23.64 -3.79
CA ASP A 153 -10.46 -24.41 -2.55
C ASP A 153 -10.22 -23.47 -1.37
N VAL A 154 -11.17 -23.46 -0.44
CA VAL A 154 -11.17 -22.53 0.71
C VAL A 154 -10.02 -22.83 1.65
N GLU A 155 -9.71 -24.12 1.89
CA GLU A 155 -8.68 -24.53 2.83
C GLU A 155 -7.29 -24.16 2.29
N GLU A 156 -7.04 -24.42 1.01
CA GLU A 156 -5.82 -24.02 0.32
C GLU A 156 -5.66 -22.49 0.32
N SER A 157 -6.72 -21.75 -0.04
CA SER A 157 -6.69 -20.28 -0.07
C SER A 157 -6.42 -19.69 1.31
N VAL A 158 -7.09 -20.17 2.36
CA VAL A 158 -6.88 -19.70 3.73
C VAL A 158 -5.48 -20.01 4.23
N SER A 159 -4.94 -21.21 3.90
CA SER A 159 -3.57 -21.60 4.24
C SER A 159 -2.53 -20.66 3.59
N ALA A 160 -2.70 -20.35 2.31
CA ALA A 160 -1.82 -19.43 1.59
C ALA A 160 -1.88 -18.01 2.16
N LEU A 161 -3.08 -17.49 2.45
CA LEU A 161 -3.26 -16.17 3.04
C LEU A 161 -2.67 -16.07 4.46
N ARG A 162 -2.79 -17.13 5.24
CA ARG A 162 -2.12 -17.22 6.56
C ARG A 162 -0.60 -17.19 6.42
N THR A 163 -0.07 -17.87 5.40
CA THR A 163 1.36 -17.82 5.07
C THR A 163 1.78 -16.40 4.69
N LEU A 164 1.01 -15.70 3.85
CA LEU A 164 1.27 -14.30 3.51
C LEU A 164 1.35 -13.40 4.75
N ILE A 165 0.38 -13.53 5.66
CA ILE A 165 0.35 -12.73 6.91
C ILE A 165 1.61 -12.98 7.75
N ARG A 166 2.02 -14.23 7.90
CA ARG A 166 3.21 -14.61 8.67
C ARG A 166 4.52 -14.15 8.01
N LEU A 167 4.56 -14.09 6.68
CA LEU A 167 5.71 -13.51 5.97
C LEU A 167 5.76 -11.99 6.15
N CYS A 168 4.61 -11.32 6.19
CA CYS A 168 4.56 -9.88 6.42
C CYS A 168 4.98 -9.50 7.84
N ILE A 169 4.60 -10.29 8.86
CA ILE A 169 4.81 -9.97 10.28
C ILE A 169 5.23 -11.24 11.04
N PRO A 170 6.47 -11.71 10.87
CA PRO A 170 6.95 -12.96 11.50
C PRO A 170 7.18 -12.81 13.01
N GLY A 171 7.31 -11.59 13.54
CA GLY A 171 7.59 -11.31 14.95
C GLY A 171 6.47 -11.65 15.94
N GLY A 172 5.34 -12.11 15.42
CA GLY A 172 4.18 -12.56 16.20
C GLY A 172 3.08 -11.52 16.29
N LEU A 173 1.94 -11.90 15.76
CA LEU A 173 0.66 -11.24 15.97
C LEU A 173 -0.03 -11.89 17.17
N SER A 174 -0.76 -11.11 17.94
CA SER A 174 -1.74 -11.68 18.86
C SER A 174 -2.80 -12.47 18.08
N THR A 175 -3.48 -13.40 18.73
CA THR A 175 -4.56 -14.17 18.11
C THR A 175 -5.64 -13.26 17.50
N ALA A 176 -5.94 -12.14 18.14
CA ALA A 176 -6.91 -11.17 17.65
C ALA A 176 -6.42 -10.44 16.40
N GLU A 177 -5.15 -10.03 16.35
CA GLU A 177 -4.53 -9.40 15.19
C GLU A 177 -4.44 -10.37 14.01
N GLU A 178 -4.02 -11.63 14.22
CA GLU A 178 -4.00 -12.66 13.17
C GLU A 178 -5.40 -12.91 12.62
N ALA A 179 -6.40 -13.03 13.49
CA ALA A 179 -7.80 -13.23 13.08
C ALA A 179 -8.34 -12.04 12.27
N LEU A 180 -8.04 -10.81 12.70
CA LEU A 180 -8.41 -9.60 11.98
C LEU A 180 -7.78 -9.57 10.58
N MET A 181 -6.47 -9.80 10.51
CA MET A 181 -5.74 -9.80 9.23
C MET A 181 -6.22 -10.90 8.30
N LEU A 182 -6.44 -12.10 8.81
CA LEU A 182 -7.00 -13.19 8.03
C LEU A 182 -8.40 -12.84 7.52
N GLY A 183 -9.24 -12.24 8.37
CA GLY A 183 -10.59 -11.84 8.02
C GLY A 183 -10.64 -10.90 6.84
N PHE A 184 -9.86 -9.82 6.84
CA PHE A 184 -9.89 -8.89 5.71
C PHE A 184 -9.17 -9.42 4.46
N ASN A 185 -8.16 -10.30 4.61
CA ASN A 185 -7.55 -10.99 3.47
C ASN A 185 -8.54 -11.95 2.78
N VAL A 186 -9.27 -12.75 3.54
CA VAL A 186 -10.28 -13.68 3.03
C VAL A 186 -11.44 -12.95 2.35
N ALA A 187 -11.80 -11.76 2.83
CA ALA A 187 -12.85 -10.92 2.24
C ALA A 187 -12.52 -10.41 0.83
N VAL A 188 -11.25 -10.48 0.40
CA VAL A 188 -10.84 -10.17 -0.98
C VAL A 188 -11.09 -11.40 -1.87
N PRO A 189 -11.95 -11.31 -2.90
CA PRO A 189 -12.25 -12.45 -3.74
C PRO A 189 -11.03 -12.96 -4.54
N PRO A 190 -10.91 -14.26 -4.84
CA PRO A 190 -9.81 -14.80 -5.64
C PRO A 190 -9.62 -14.12 -6.99
N HIS A 191 -10.71 -13.74 -7.70
CA HIS A 191 -10.62 -13.04 -8.98
C HIS A 191 -9.99 -11.65 -8.86
N VAL A 192 -10.17 -10.97 -7.73
CA VAL A 192 -9.51 -9.68 -7.46
C VAL A 192 -8.01 -9.90 -7.31
N ARG A 193 -7.60 -10.86 -6.47
CA ARG A 193 -6.19 -11.21 -6.28
C ARG A 193 -5.52 -11.60 -7.60
N ALA A 194 -6.21 -12.41 -8.43
CA ALA A 194 -5.73 -12.78 -9.75
C ALA A 194 -5.59 -11.54 -10.66
N GLY A 195 -6.58 -10.65 -10.68
CA GLY A 195 -6.56 -9.42 -11.47
C GLY A 195 -5.40 -8.47 -11.10
N LEU A 196 -5.06 -8.37 -9.80
CA LEU A 196 -3.92 -7.57 -9.36
C LEU A 196 -2.59 -8.13 -9.85
N LEU A 197 -2.39 -9.44 -9.71
CA LEU A 197 -1.12 -10.09 -10.06
C LEU A 197 -0.99 -10.43 -11.55
N SER A 198 -2.08 -10.32 -12.33
CA SER A 198 -2.02 -10.43 -13.80
C SER A 198 -1.44 -9.18 -14.49
N ARG A 199 -1.30 -8.08 -13.77
CA ARG A 199 -0.69 -6.86 -14.30
C ARG A 199 0.79 -7.10 -14.60
N ASN A 200 1.22 -6.63 -15.77
CA ASN A 200 2.64 -6.62 -16.16
C ASN A 200 3.04 -5.18 -16.43
N LEU A 201 3.85 -4.60 -15.57
CA LEU A 201 4.30 -3.21 -15.69
C LEU A 201 5.72 -3.01 -15.16
N ASN A 202 6.37 -2.00 -15.70
CA ASN A 202 7.65 -1.50 -15.22
C ASN A 202 7.59 0.03 -15.15
N ASN A 203 7.47 0.55 -13.94
CA ASN A 203 7.37 1.98 -13.67
C ASN A 203 8.71 2.62 -13.25
N ASP A 204 9.84 2.01 -13.63
CA ASP A 204 11.17 2.53 -13.30
C ASP A 204 11.37 3.97 -13.77
N SER A 205 10.97 4.28 -15.01
CA SER A 205 11.09 5.65 -15.56
C SER A 205 10.25 6.65 -14.78
N VAL A 206 9.03 6.24 -14.38
CA VAL A 206 8.15 7.09 -13.56
C VAL A 206 8.82 7.42 -12.23
N VAL A 207 9.36 6.40 -11.54
CA VAL A 207 10.04 6.59 -10.25
C VAL A 207 11.31 7.44 -10.41
N ALA A 208 12.07 7.25 -11.49
CA ALA A 208 13.27 8.03 -11.77
C ALA A 208 12.97 9.51 -12.06
N ASP A 209 11.80 9.80 -12.60
CA ASP A 209 11.36 11.16 -12.92
C ASP A 209 10.71 11.89 -11.76
N MET A 210 10.37 11.19 -10.66
CA MET A 210 9.83 11.80 -9.45
C MET A 210 10.85 12.76 -8.81
N LYS A 211 10.35 13.92 -8.33
CA LYS A 211 11.19 15.00 -7.76
C LYS A 211 10.73 15.46 -6.38
N LYS A 212 9.48 15.14 -6.02
CA LYS A 212 8.94 15.52 -4.70
C LYS A 212 9.62 14.74 -3.58
N PRO A 213 9.57 15.23 -2.33
CA PRO A 213 10.10 14.50 -1.18
C PRO A 213 9.65 13.04 -1.15
N MET A 214 10.61 12.13 -1.04
CA MET A 214 10.36 10.70 -1.06
C MET A 214 11.06 10.00 0.10
N LEU A 215 10.33 9.11 0.79
CA LEU A 215 10.88 8.23 1.83
C LEU A 215 10.71 6.77 1.39
N ILE A 216 11.80 6.04 1.29
CA ILE A 216 11.81 4.59 1.07
C ILE A 216 12.02 3.92 2.44
N THR A 217 10.98 3.28 2.96
CA THR A 217 11.02 2.52 4.21
C THR A 217 11.10 1.04 3.91
N TRP A 218 12.13 0.37 4.41
CA TRP A 218 12.33 -1.06 4.17
C TRP A 218 12.81 -1.80 5.40
N ALA A 219 12.45 -3.06 5.51
CA ALA A 219 12.91 -3.94 6.56
C ALA A 219 14.01 -4.91 6.06
N GLU A 220 14.99 -5.22 6.91
CA GLU A 220 16.11 -6.08 6.52
C GLU A 220 15.70 -7.53 6.29
N LYS A 221 14.66 -7.99 7.00
CA LYS A 221 14.16 -9.36 6.92
C LYS A 221 12.92 -9.51 6.06
N ASP A 222 12.68 -8.56 5.16
CA ASP A 222 11.54 -8.65 4.25
C ASP A 222 11.64 -9.91 3.38
N ALA A 223 10.72 -10.84 3.61
CA ALA A 223 10.64 -12.12 2.92
C ALA A 223 9.54 -12.15 1.81
N VAL A 224 8.83 -11.04 1.62
CA VAL A 224 7.83 -10.86 0.55
C VAL A 224 8.46 -10.11 -0.61
N ALA A 225 8.85 -8.85 -0.40
CA ALA A 225 9.61 -8.06 -1.36
C ALA A 225 11.05 -7.91 -0.85
N LEU A 226 11.99 -8.52 -1.55
CA LEU A 226 13.38 -8.61 -1.11
C LEU A 226 14.05 -7.23 -1.01
N PRO A 227 15.04 -7.04 -0.10
CA PRO A 227 15.78 -5.77 0.04
C PRO A 227 16.46 -5.28 -1.24
N THR A 228 16.69 -6.16 -2.22
CA THR A 228 17.19 -5.79 -3.56
C THR A 228 16.25 -4.82 -4.30
N MET A 229 14.93 -4.84 -4.03
CA MET A 229 13.99 -3.86 -4.55
C MET A 229 14.20 -2.48 -3.91
N ARG A 230 14.49 -2.41 -2.59
CA ARG A 230 14.89 -1.17 -1.93
C ARG A 230 16.09 -0.54 -2.62
N ASP A 231 17.12 -1.35 -2.88
CA ASP A 231 18.36 -0.89 -3.52
C ASP A 231 18.11 -0.46 -4.97
N HIS A 232 17.18 -1.11 -5.65
CA HIS A 232 16.72 -0.72 -6.97
C HIS A 232 16.00 0.65 -6.93
N LEU A 233 15.04 0.84 -6.06
CA LEU A 233 14.33 2.12 -5.88
C LEU A 233 15.27 3.26 -5.50
N ALA A 234 16.24 3.01 -4.61
CA ALA A 234 17.23 4.01 -4.20
C ALA A 234 18.15 4.45 -5.37
N ARG A 235 18.43 3.56 -6.32
CA ARG A 235 19.14 3.93 -7.54
C ARG A 235 18.31 4.75 -8.51
N LEU A 236 17.00 4.46 -8.62
CA LEU A 236 16.09 5.21 -9.47
C LEU A 236 15.81 6.61 -8.90
N ALA A 237 15.64 6.73 -7.60
CA ALA A 237 15.33 7.98 -6.91
C ALA A 237 16.44 8.35 -5.90
N PRO A 238 17.62 8.83 -6.35
CA PRO A 238 18.77 9.11 -5.47
C PRO A 238 18.52 10.28 -4.49
N HIS A 239 17.49 11.07 -4.70
CA HIS A 239 17.04 12.12 -3.79
C HIS A 239 16.19 11.58 -2.63
N ALA A 240 15.70 10.34 -2.73
CA ALA A 240 14.87 9.75 -1.69
C ALA A 240 15.68 9.47 -0.42
N LYS A 241 15.07 9.72 0.72
CA LYS A 241 15.60 9.25 2.00
C LYS A 241 15.30 7.76 2.15
N VAL A 242 16.32 6.96 2.46
CA VAL A 242 16.14 5.53 2.76
C VAL A 242 16.16 5.31 4.27
N SER A 243 15.15 4.64 4.79
CA SER A 243 15.07 4.21 6.19
C SER A 243 14.98 2.70 6.27
N THR A 244 15.99 2.06 6.89
CA THR A 244 16.07 0.62 7.05
C THR A 244 15.72 0.21 8.48
N TYR A 245 14.86 -0.82 8.62
CA TYR A 245 14.35 -1.33 9.88
C TYR A 245 15.01 -2.68 10.22
N PRO A 246 16.02 -2.70 11.08
CA PRO A 246 16.64 -3.95 11.52
C PRO A 246 15.64 -4.81 12.28
N GLY A 247 15.57 -6.09 11.90
CA GLY A 247 14.73 -7.06 12.58
C GLY A 247 13.26 -7.11 12.18
N ALA A 248 12.73 -6.08 11.52
CA ALA A 248 11.37 -6.09 10.96
C ALA A 248 11.30 -6.84 9.63
N SER A 249 10.08 -7.17 9.19
CA SER A 249 9.76 -7.77 7.91
C SER A 249 8.93 -6.84 7.03
N HIS A 250 8.03 -7.37 6.21
CA HIS A 250 7.31 -6.64 5.16
C HIS A 250 6.39 -5.51 5.64
N ALA A 251 6.06 -5.48 6.94
CA ALA A 251 5.19 -4.47 7.54
C ALA A 251 5.87 -3.66 8.67
N PRO A 252 6.96 -2.91 8.38
CA PRO A 252 7.69 -2.16 9.41
C PRO A 252 6.82 -1.13 10.14
N PHE A 253 5.78 -0.61 9.51
CA PHE A 253 4.79 0.29 10.11
C PHE A 253 3.91 -0.38 11.16
N TRP A 254 3.79 -1.70 11.11
CA TRP A 254 3.08 -2.52 12.10
C TRP A 254 4.01 -2.99 13.22
N GLU A 255 5.23 -3.38 12.87
CA GLU A 255 6.21 -3.97 13.81
C GLU A 255 6.94 -2.91 14.63
N ALA A 256 7.12 -1.69 14.10
CA ALA A 256 7.78 -0.56 14.77
C ALA A 256 6.99 0.76 14.54
N PRO A 257 5.71 0.83 14.97
CA PRO A 257 4.80 1.91 14.62
C PRO A 257 5.26 3.28 15.11
N GLU A 258 5.85 3.39 16.30
CA GLU A 258 6.30 4.67 16.85
C GLU A 258 7.43 5.27 16.02
N ARG A 259 8.38 4.44 15.57
CA ARG A 259 9.46 4.89 14.69
C ARG A 259 8.92 5.30 13.34
N PHE A 260 8.06 4.49 12.74
CA PHE A 260 7.44 4.77 11.46
C PHE A 260 6.65 6.08 11.50
N ASN A 261 5.83 6.28 12.52
CA ASN A 261 5.02 7.49 12.70
C ASN A 261 5.89 8.75 12.85
N ARG A 262 7.02 8.68 13.59
CA ARG A 262 7.97 9.82 13.68
C ARG A 262 8.61 10.15 12.33
N GLU A 263 9.02 9.14 11.56
CA GLU A 263 9.64 9.35 10.24
C GLU A 263 8.62 9.91 9.23
N LEU A 264 7.38 9.42 9.28
CA LEU A 264 6.29 9.91 8.45
C LEU A 264 5.91 11.36 8.79
N ARG A 265 5.87 11.71 10.09
CA ARG A 265 5.68 13.09 10.56
C ARG A 265 6.75 14.00 9.97
N ALA A 266 8.01 13.64 10.13
CA ALA A 266 9.14 14.43 9.64
C ALA A 266 9.08 14.64 8.11
N LEU A 267 8.72 13.60 7.35
CA LEU A 267 8.53 13.71 5.91
C LEU A 267 7.38 14.67 5.59
N ARG A 268 6.23 14.55 6.28
CA ARG A 268 5.04 15.38 5.99
C ARG A 268 5.21 16.83 6.38
N GLU A 269 6.01 17.12 7.39
CA GLU A 269 6.34 18.50 7.82
C GLU A 269 7.31 19.17 6.85
N ALA A 270 8.21 18.42 6.24
CA ALA A 270 9.19 18.91 5.27
C ALA A 270 8.63 19.07 3.85
N ALA A 271 7.48 18.44 3.54
CA ALA A 271 6.77 18.44 2.26
C ALA A 271 5.52 19.42 2.25
#